data_95ae7a1a2bd7133e05addee6e57c7eeb
#
_entry.id   95ae7a1a2bd7133e05addee6e57c7eeb
#
_cell.length_a   1.000
_cell.length_b   1.000
_cell.length_c   1.000
_cell.angle_alpha   90.00
_cell.angle_beta   90.00
_cell.angle_gamma   90.00
#
_symmetry.space_group_name_H-M   'P 1'
#
loop_
_entity.id
_entity.type
_entity.pdbx_description
1 polymer ?
#
loop_
_entity_poly.entity_id
_entity_poly.type
_entity_poly.pdbx_seq_one_letter_code
_entity_poly.pdbx_strand_id
1 'polypeptide(L)'
;WVAGVLAHRGALVPVIDVGALSFGKPAPLRTSTRLVLVHYRVAAQAAPQLLGLILEQATDTLRCHPQEFQPYGLANREAPYLGPVREDAQGLVQWVRVNDLLDDAVRTLLFPDPPLSPAQLEAQA
;
A
#
# COMPACT_ATOMS: atom_id res chain seq x y z
N TRP A 1 9.35 7.68 0.40
CA TRP A 1 8.03 7.27 -0.10
C TRP A 1 6.96 7.22 1.00
N VAL A 2 7.34 7.36 2.24
CA VAL A 2 6.38 7.58 3.32
C VAL A 2 5.90 9.03 3.21
N ALA A 3 4.59 9.20 2.97
CA ALA A 3 4.03 10.53 2.72
C ALA A 3 3.60 11.25 4.00
N GLY A 4 3.26 10.50 5.04
CA GLY A 4 2.82 11.09 6.30
C GLY A 4 1.82 10.24 7.04
N VAL A 5 0.98 10.90 7.84
CA VAL A 5 -0.03 10.27 8.69
C VAL A 5 -1.36 10.99 8.49
N LEU A 6 -2.43 10.21 8.39
CA LEU A 6 -3.79 10.70 8.28
C LEU A 6 -4.58 10.34 9.54
N ALA A 7 -5.31 11.30 10.10
CA ALA A 7 -6.27 11.01 11.16
C ALA A 7 -7.58 10.56 10.52
N HIS A 8 -8.02 9.34 10.85
CA HIS A 8 -9.22 8.74 10.30
C HIS A 8 -10.00 8.05 11.41
N ARG A 9 -11.19 8.58 11.72
CA ARG A 9 -12.10 8.02 12.74
C ARG A 9 -11.39 7.78 14.08
N GLY A 10 -10.57 8.73 14.52
CA GLY A 10 -9.86 8.67 15.80
C GLY A 10 -8.61 7.80 15.80
N ALA A 11 -8.24 7.21 14.67
CA ALA A 11 -7.01 6.44 14.51
C ALA A 11 -6.02 7.18 13.61
N LEU A 12 -4.72 7.00 13.88
CA LEU A 12 -3.67 7.51 13.00
C LEU A 12 -3.31 6.45 11.98
N VAL A 13 -3.43 6.83 10.70
CA VAL A 13 -3.20 5.93 9.57
C VAL A 13 -1.95 6.39 8.83
N PRO A 14 -0.89 5.57 8.77
CA PRO A 14 0.27 5.92 7.96
C PRO A 14 -0.09 5.89 6.48
N VAL A 15 0.52 6.79 5.72
CA VAL A 15 0.26 6.96 4.29
C VAL A 15 1.56 6.80 3.52
N ILE A 16 1.57 5.94 2.51
CA ILE A 16 2.71 5.78 1.60
C ILE A 16 2.33 6.25 0.20
N ASP A 17 3.32 6.78 -0.51
CA ASP A 17 3.21 7.16 -1.91
C ASP A 17 3.71 5.99 -2.77
N VAL A 18 2.79 5.29 -3.44
CA VAL A 18 3.14 4.11 -4.24
C VAL A 18 3.98 4.51 -5.46
N GLY A 19 3.77 5.68 -6.02
CA GLY A 19 4.61 6.20 -7.09
C GLY A 19 6.05 6.39 -6.65
N ALA A 20 6.26 6.99 -5.48
CA ALA A 20 7.60 7.16 -4.92
C ALA A 20 8.26 5.83 -4.58
N LEU A 21 7.49 4.87 -4.04
CA LEU A 21 7.98 3.52 -3.74
C LEU A 21 8.41 2.78 -5.00
N SER A 22 7.61 2.84 -6.07
CA SER A 22 7.83 2.05 -7.28
C SER A 22 8.77 2.72 -8.28
N PHE A 23 8.75 4.05 -8.38
CA PHE A 23 9.44 4.79 -9.43
C PHE A 23 10.40 5.86 -8.89
N GLY A 24 10.48 6.03 -7.57
CA GLY A 24 11.34 7.04 -6.96
C GLY A 24 10.85 8.47 -7.10
N LYS A 25 9.65 8.69 -7.63
CA LYS A 25 9.06 10.01 -7.82
C LYS A 25 7.72 10.09 -7.14
N PRO A 26 7.46 11.16 -6.34
CA PRO A 26 6.14 11.34 -5.73
C PRO A 26 5.04 11.42 -6.78
N ALA A 27 3.86 10.92 -6.43
CA ALA A 27 2.68 11.05 -7.27
C ALA A 27 2.30 12.52 -7.40
N PRO A 28 2.06 13.04 -8.62
CA PRO A 28 1.59 14.42 -8.80
C PRO A 28 0.19 14.58 -8.21
N LEU A 29 -0.07 15.74 -7.61
CA LEU A 29 -1.39 16.07 -7.04
C LEU A 29 -2.33 16.52 -8.17
N ARG A 30 -3.00 15.55 -8.77
CA ARG A 30 -3.98 15.77 -9.83
C ARG A 30 -5.35 15.31 -9.36
N THR A 31 -6.41 15.69 -10.10
CA THR A 31 -7.76 15.24 -9.79
C THR A 31 -7.92 13.72 -9.90
N SER A 32 -7.06 13.06 -10.67
CA SER A 32 -7.02 11.59 -10.81
C SER A 32 -6.16 10.89 -9.77
N THR A 33 -5.43 11.63 -8.93
CA THR A 33 -4.66 11.06 -7.82
C THR A 33 -5.61 10.76 -6.67
N ARG A 34 -5.53 9.56 -6.11
CA ARG A 34 -6.42 9.08 -5.05
C ARG A 34 -5.65 8.65 -3.83
N LEU A 35 -6.26 8.88 -2.67
CA LEU A 35 -5.85 8.27 -1.41
C LEU A 35 -6.81 7.11 -1.13
N VAL A 36 -6.29 5.90 -1.05
CA VAL A 36 -7.07 4.69 -0.82
C VAL A 36 -6.64 4.09 0.51
N LEU A 37 -7.60 3.76 1.36
CA LEU A 37 -7.34 3.08 2.61
C LEU A 37 -7.50 1.57 2.41
N VAL A 38 -6.50 0.82 2.82
CA VAL A 38 -6.49 -0.65 2.71
C VAL A 38 -6.21 -1.27 4.07
N HIS A 39 -6.59 -2.53 4.24
CA HIS A 39 -6.23 -3.30 5.42
C HIS A 39 -4.81 -3.86 5.26
N TYR A 40 -4.01 -3.70 6.30
CA TYR A 40 -2.64 -4.19 6.37
C TYR A 40 -2.45 -4.99 7.66
N ARG A 41 -1.80 -6.16 7.57
CA ARG A 41 -1.48 -6.99 8.72
C ARG A 41 0.03 -7.04 8.90
N VAL A 42 0.50 -6.67 10.10
CA VAL A 42 1.94 -6.75 10.43
C VAL A 42 2.41 -8.19 10.52
N ALA A 43 1.50 -9.12 10.81
CA ALA A 43 1.76 -10.56 10.85
C ALA A 43 0.48 -11.30 10.47
N ALA A 44 0.59 -12.57 10.06
CA ALA A 44 -0.55 -13.37 9.60
C ALA A 44 -1.68 -13.47 10.63
N GLN A 45 -1.35 -13.46 11.92
CA GLN A 45 -2.32 -13.59 13.02
C GLN A 45 -2.66 -12.25 13.67
N ALA A 46 -2.07 -11.16 13.22
CA ALA A 46 -2.36 -9.84 13.77
C ALA A 46 -3.71 -9.32 13.25
N ALA A 47 -4.37 -8.47 14.03
CA ALA A 47 -5.55 -7.76 13.57
C ALA A 47 -5.19 -6.80 12.43
N PRO A 48 -6.06 -6.64 11.42
CA PRO A 48 -5.77 -5.70 10.33
C PRO A 48 -5.77 -4.27 10.83
N GLN A 49 -4.82 -3.48 10.33
CA GLN A 49 -4.74 -2.04 10.56
C GLN A 49 -4.90 -1.32 9.22
N LEU A 50 -5.21 -0.04 9.25
CA LEU A 50 -5.38 0.74 8.03
C LEU A 50 -4.02 1.27 7.54
N LEU A 51 -3.83 1.21 6.24
CA LEU A 51 -2.71 1.80 5.52
C LEU A 51 -3.27 2.64 4.38
N GLY A 52 -2.80 3.88 4.26
CA GLY A 52 -3.19 4.75 3.16
C GLY A 52 -2.22 4.64 2.00
N LEU A 53 -2.76 4.56 0.80
CA LEU A 53 -1.97 4.50 -0.45
C LEU A 53 -2.32 5.69 -1.33
N ILE A 54 -1.30 6.46 -1.73
CA ILE A 54 -1.45 7.48 -2.76
C ILE A 54 -1.19 6.83 -4.10
N LEU A 55 -2.20 6.87 -4.98
CA LEU A 55 -2.17 6.22 -6.28
C LEU A 55 -2.49 7.24 -7.38
N GLU A 56 -1.68 7.23 -8.46
CA GLU A 56 -1.98 8.02 -9.65
C GLU A 56 -3.06 7.34 -10.50
N GLN A 57 -3.94 8.15 -11.11
CA GLN A 57 -4.91 7.70 -12.10
C GLN A 57 -5.79 6.52 -11.63
N ALA A 58 -6.06 6.45 -10.32
CA ALA A 58 -6.89 5.40 -9.74
C ALA A 58 -8.37 5.79 -9.83
N THR A 59 -8.90 5.88 -11.05
CA THR A 59 -10.24 6.38 -11.32
C THR A 59 -11.23 5.29 -11.72
N ASP A 60 -10.74 4.09 -12.03
CA ASP A 60 -11.58 2.98 -12.49
C ASP A 60 -11.54 1.82 -11.52
N THR A 61 -12.63 1.05 -11.51
CA THR A 61 -12.70 -0.23 -10.81
C THR A 61 -12.97 -1.33 -11.82
N LEU A 62 -12.31 -2.48 -11.63
CA LEU A 62 -12.47 -3.65 -12.48
C LEU A 62 -12.96 -4.81 -11.64
N ARG A 63 -13.88 -5.61 -12.22
CA ARG A 63 -14.28 -6.88 -11.63
C ARG A 63 -13.45 -7.98 -12.27
N CYS A 64 -12.71 -8.70 -11.41
CA CYS A 64 -11.83 -9.77 -11.85
C CYS A 64 -12.03 -10.99 -10.96
N HIS A 65 -11.91 -12.18 -11.54
CA HIS A 65 -11.82 -13.40 -10.77
C HIS A 65 -10.36 -13.75 -10.51
N PRO A 66 -10.02 -14.22 -9.30
CA PRO A 66 -8.63 -14.60 -9.00
C PRO A 66 -8.05 -15.62 -9.98
N GLN A 67 -8.89 -16.50 -10.56
CA GLN A 67 -8.47 -17.51 -11.52
C GLN A 67 -8.00 -16.93 -12.86
N GLU A 68 -8.35 -15.68 -13.16
CA GLU A 68 -7.91 -15.00 -14.39
C GLU A 68 -6.46 -14.56 -14.34
N PHE A 69 -5.87 -14.51 -13.13
CA PHE A 69 -4.51 -14.08 -12.91
C PHE A 69 -3.55 -15.25 -12.98
N GLN A 70 -2.42 -15.06 -13.64
CA GLN A 70 -1.39 -16.07 -13.80
C GLN A 70 -0.06 -15.58 -13.24
N PRO A 71 0.80 -16.50 -12.74
CA PRO A 71 2.12 -16.13 -12.25
C PRO A 71 2.90 -15.39 -13.33
N TYR A 72 3.58 -14.33 -12.92
CA TYR A 72 4.40 -13.52 -13.82
C TYR A 72 5.85 -14.02 -13.86
N GLY A 73 6.11 -15.22 -14.09
CA GLY A 73 7.38 -15.86 -14.44
C GLY A 73 8.69 -15.45 -13.77
N LEU A 74 8.79 -14.28 -13.16
CA LEU A 74 10.00 -13.78 -12.53
C LEU A 74 9.74 -13.41 -11.09
N ALA A 75 10.48 -14.05 -10.16
CA ALA A 75 10.50 -13.61 -8.77
C ALA A 75 11.27 -12.30 -8.70
N ASN A 76 10.61 -11.22 -8.28
CA ASN A 76 11.24 -9.92 -8.12
C ASN A 76 11.47 -9.64 -6.64
N ARG A 77 12.72 -9.77 -6.18
CA ARG A 77 13.09 -9.53 -4.79
C ARG A 77 13.02 -8.07 -4.40
N GLU A 78 13.14 -7.15 -5.37
CA GLU A 78 13.07 -5.72 -5.14
C GLU A 78 11.63 -5.23 -5.03
N ALA A 79 10.69 -5.97 -5.61
CA ALA A 79 9.27 -5.63 -5.57
C ALA A 79 8.42 -6.87 -5.25
N PRO A 80 8.52 -7.39 -4.01
CA PRO A 80 7.79 -8.61 -3.62
C PRO A 80 6.27 -8.42 -3.62
N TYR A 81 5.80 -7.19 -3.61
CA TYR A 81 4.37 -6.85 -3.66
C TYR A 81 3.74 -7.06 -5.04
N LEU A 82 4.54 -7.24 -6.09
CA LEU A 82 4.04 -7.50 -7.43
C LEU A 82 3.60 -8.95 -7.54
N GLY A 83 2.29 -9.15 -7.65
CA GLY A 83 1.67 -10.46 -7.72
C GLY A 83 1.42 -10.93 -9.15
N PRO A 84 0.49 -11.88 -9.33
CA PRO A 84 0.16 -12.42 -10.64
C PRO A 84 -0.50 -11.37 -11.54
N VAL A 85 -0.52 -11.65 -12.83
CA VAL A 85 -1.05 -10.73 -13.85
C VAL A 85 -2.21 -11.34 -14.61
N ARG A 86 -3.09 -10.46 -15.09
CA ARG A 86 -4.12 -10.77 -16.06
C ARG A 86 -3.86 -9.93 -17.31
N GLU A 87 -3.86 -10.57 -18.46
CA GLU A 87 -3.69 -9.88 -19.73
C GLU A 87 -4.99 -9.96 -20.53
N ASP A 88 -5.43 -8.82 -21.05
CA ASP A 88 -6.59 -8.73 -21.92
C ASP A 88 -6.34 -7.72 -23.05
N ALA A 89 -7.36 -7.49 -23.89
CA ALA A 89 -7.26 -6.58 -25.03
C ALA A 89 -6.97 -5.12 -24.62
N GLN A 90 -7.25 -4.75 -23.39
CA GLN A 90 -7.03 -3.39 -22.86
C GLN A 90 -5.69 -3.22 -22.19
N GLY A 91 -4.92 -4.28 -22.00
CA GLY A 91 -3.60 -4.23 -21.41
C GLY A 91 -3.40 -5.23 -20.27
N LEU A 92 -2.35 -4.97 -19.50
CA LEU A 92 -1.92 -5.82 -18.39
C LEU A 92 -2.47 -5.28 -17.08
N VAL A 93 -3.13 -6.16 -16.31
CA VAL A 93 -3.55 -5.86 -14.93
C VAL A 93 -2.71 -6.69 -13.99
N GLN A 94 -2.01 -6.04 -13.06
CA GLN A 94 -1.18 -6.72 -12.09
C GLN A 94 -1.80 -6.62 -10.70
N TRP A 95 -1.87 -7.77 -10.02
CA TRP A 95 -2.31 -7.84 -8.63
C TRP A 95 -1.18 -7.36 -7.73
N VAL A 96 -1.49 -6.46 -6.81
CA VAL A 96 -0.54 -5.98 -5.81
C VAL A 96 -0.85 -6.61 -4.47
N ARG A 97 0.17 -7.24 -3.86
CA ARG A 97 0.04 -7.81 -2.52
C ARG A 97 0.34 -6.73 -1.50
N VAL A 98 -0.70 -6.20 -0.88
CA VAL A 98 -0.61 -5.09 0.08
C VAL A 98 0.33 -5.44 1.25
N ASN A 99 0.24 -6.67 1.76
CA ASN A 99 1.05 -7.08 2.91
C ASN A 99 2.55 -7.16 2.61
N ASP A 100 2.93 -7.17 1.34
CA ASP A 100 4.33 -7.22 0.90
C ASP A 100 4.86 -5.84 0.45
N LEU A 101 4.06 -4.77 0.60
CA LEU A 101 4.48 -3.42 0.22
C LEU A 101 5.57 -2.86 1.13
N LEU A 102 5.56 -3.21 2.40
CA LEU A 102 6.48 -2.66 3.39
C LEU A 102 7.55 -3.69 3.75
N ASP A 103 8.81 -3.28 3.74
CA ASP A 103 9.86 -4.11 4.31
C ASP A 103 9.77 -4.12 5.85
N ASP A 104 10.56 -4.98 6.50
CA ASP A 104 10.48 -5.16 7.94
C ASP A 104 10.83 -3.88 8.71
N ALA A 105 11.81 -3.12 8.24
CA ALA A 105 12.23 -1.88 8.89
C ALA A 105 11.12 -0.82 8.84
N VAL A 106 10.51 -0.63 7.69
CA VAL A 106 9.42 0.35 7.51
C VAL A 106 8.16 -0.10 8.23
N ARG A 107 7.84 -1.39 8.18
CA ARG A 107 6.70 -1.95 8.92
C ARG A 107 6.80 -1.68 10.41
N THR A 108 7.97 -1.92 10.99
CA THR A 108 8.20 -1.65 12.42
C THR A 108 8.10 -0.16 12.73
N LEU A 109 8.56 0.70 11.83
CA LEU A 109 8.47 2.14 11.99
C LEU A 109 7.02 2.64 11.95
N LEU A 110 6.23 2.17 10.99
CA LEU A 110 4.85 2.63 10.78
C LEU A 110 3.84 1.95 11.70
N PHE A 111 4.09 0.70 12.09
CA PHE A 111 3.22 -0.09 12.95
C PHE A 111 4.03 -0.66 14.12
N PRO A 112 4.44 0.18 15.08
CA PRO A 112 5.23 -0.28 16.23
C PRO A 112 4.38 -1.18 17.15
N ASP A 113 5.05 -2.08 17.87
CA ASP A 113 4.42 -2.97 18.84
C ASP A 113 5.02 -2.69 20.24
N PRO A 114 4.23 -2.17 21.20
CA PRO A 114 2.81 -1.83 21.08
C PRO A 114 2.57 -0.58 20.22
N PRO A 115 1.34 -0.44 19.65
CA PRO A 115 1.02 0.74 18.86
C PRO A 115 1.15 2.02 19.67
N LEU A 116 1.70 3.07 19.05
CA LEU A 116 1.81 4.38 19.71
C LEU A 116 0.44 5.05 19.79
N SER A 117 0.15 5.66 20.94
CA SER A 117 -1.04 6.51 21.07
C SER A 117 -0.80 7.84 20.35
N PRO A 118 -1.87 8.60 20.03
CA PRO A 118 -1.70 9.94 19.46
C PRO A 118 -0.81 10.85 20.31
N ALA A 119 -0.93 10.78 21.64
CA ALA A 119 -0.10 11.58 22.54
C ALA A 119 1.39 11.20 22.46
N GLN A 120 1.69 9.91 22.31
CA GLN A 120 3.06 9.44 22.14
C GLN A 120 3.66 9.87 20.82
N LEU A 121 2.87 9.87 19.74
CA LEU A 121 3.31 10.36 18.44
C LEU A 121 3.58 11.86 18.45
N GLU A 122 2.75 12.65 19.12
CA GLU A 122 2.98 14.08 19.30
C GLU A 122 4.27 14.36 20.09
N ALA A 123 4.57 13.55 21.10
CA ALA A 123 5.77 13.70 21.91
C ALA A 123 7.05 13.40 21.12
N GLN A 124 6.96 12.63 20.05
CA GLN A 124 8.09 12.27 19.18
C GLN A 124 8.26 13.19 17.98
N ALA A 125 7.30 14.07 17.78
CA ALA A 125 7.32 14.97 16.62
C ALA A 125 8.37 16.07 16.73
#